data_5f24e6c6bddea77e31c369ee6131f61d
#
_entry.id   5f24e6c6bddea77e31c369ee6131f61d
#
_cell.length_a   1.000
_cell.length_b   1.000
_cell.length_c   1.000
_cell.angle_alpha   90.00
_cell.angle_beta   90.00
_cell.angle_gamma   90.00
#
_symmetry.space_group_name_H-M   'P 1'
#
loop_
_entity.id
_entity.type
_entity.pdbx_description
1 polymer ?
#
loop_
_entity_poly.entity_id
_entity_poly.type
_entity_poly.pdbx_seq_one_letter_code
_entity_poly.pdbx_strand_id
1 'polypeptide(L)'
;MRTQYSYLTIMVIAIVGMAGCAPSGSSAPADSSGNLITGDGFVNPTPSVVTNWGDLPEGREWGSTAGIDIDPNDGHIWAYERCGAGSFGGGEPVNCESNPVPPVFKFDRNTGEVLANFGADLMVTPHGIHVDAEGNVWITDFAGNREGTRGHQVWKFSSEGEVLLTLGVAGQPGNATGQFNQPNDVVTGPDGSIYVSDGHNGQGMTSNQAMNLGREAGQTARIQKFTPQGEFVMEWGEIGVEHGQFRTPHALAFDSQGRLWIADRGNHRIEIYDEDGNYLDSRYSYGRISGIFIKDEMVYAIDSESSPTNHPNWRNGVRIGPVDEDRIVAFVPPFERESRVYQGTAGEGVAVDDDGNIYAAEGPNSLSWAGGAFTKYVAGN
;
A
#
# COMPACT_ATOMS: atom_id res chain seq x y z
N MET A 1 -59.87 17.70 64.80
CA MET A 1 -59.42 19.09 64.70
C MET A 1 -57.90 19.08 64.91
N ARG A 2 -57.12 19.26 63.87
CA ARG A 2 -55.71 19.60 63.96
C ARG A 2 -55.38 20.52 62.80
N THR A 3 -54.99 21.71 63.17
CA THR A 3 -54.64 22.84 62.31
C THR A 3 -53.29 22.62 61.63
N GLN A 4 -53.20 22.76 60.34
CA GLN A 4 -51.93 22.80 59.61
C GLN A 4 -51.46 24.24 59.50
N TYR A 5 -50.22 24.47 59.89
CA TYR A 5 -49.48 25.70 59.59
C TYR A 5 -48.55 25.49 58.38
N SER A 6 -48.74 26.28 57.36
CA SER A 6 -47.84 26.36 56.22
C SER A 6 -46.78 27.41 56.46
N TYR A 7 -45.52 27.03 56.36
CA TYR A 7 -44.38 27.96 56.31
C TYR A 7 -44.00 28.22 54.88
N LEU A 8 -44.02 29.49 54.51
CA LEU A 8 -43.57 29.99 53.22
C LEU A 8 -42.09 30.36 53.36
N THR A 9 -41.18 29.60 52.71
CA THR A 9 -39.75 29.90 52.70
C THR A 9 -39.44 30.64 51.41
N ILE A 10 -39.03 31.90 51.51
CA ILE A 10 -38.57 32.72 50.39
C ILE A 10 -37.13 32.39 50.12
N MET A 11 -36.83 31.85 48.93
CA MET A 11 -35.48 31.57 48.47
C MET A 11 -34.99 32.72 47.61
N VAL A 12 -34.01 33.48 48.08
CA VAL A 12 -33.34 34.53 47.32
C VAL A 12 -32.26 33.86 46.47
N ILE A 13 -32.41 33.87 45.14
CA ILE A 13 -31.40 33.39 44.20
C ILE A 13 -30.49 34.56 43.82
N ALA A 14 -29.26 34.49 44.28
CA ALA A 14 -28.18 35.39 43.81
C ALA A 14 -27.66 34.88 42.43
N ILE A 15 -27.88 35.66 41.39
CA ILE A 15 -27.30 35.36 40.07
C ILE A 15 -25.86 35.90 40.06
N VAL A 16 -24.89 35.01 40.13
CA VAL A 16 -23.48 35.32 39.83
C VAL A 16 -23.28 35.13 38.35
N GLY A 17 -23.08 36.22 37.64
CA GLY A 17 -22.71 36.21 36.20
C GLY A 17 -21.31 35.66 36.01
N MET A 18 -21.16 34.43 35.52
CA MET A 18 -19.90 33.95 34.99
C MET A 18 -19.82 34.33 33.51
N ALA A 19 -18.88 35.20 33.18
CA ALA A 19 -18.46 35.42 31.78
C ALA A 19 -17.77 34.13 31.31
N GLY A 20 -18.50 33.29 30.58
CA GLY A 20 -17.97 32.11 29.94
C GLY A 20 -17.19 32.52 28.68
N CYS A 21 -15.86 32.26 28.70
CA CYS A 21 -15.12 32.18 27.43
C CYS A 21 -15.72 31.08 26.61
N ALA A 22 -16.26 31.42 25.44
CA ALA A 22 -16.67 30.46 24.44
C ALA A 22 -15.43 29.66 23.96
N PRO A 23 -15.46 28.34 23.92
CA PRO A 23 -14.42 27.59 23.24
C PRO A 23 -14.48 27.94 21.76
N SER A 24 -13.31 28.30 21.21
CA SER A 24 -13.11 28.41 19.75
C SER A 24 -13.56 27.11 19.10
N GLY A 25 -14.64 27.19 18.35
CA GLY A 25 -15.19 26.04 17.66
C GLY A 25 -14.14 25.48 16.69
N SER A 26 -13.70 24.26 16.94
CA SER A 26 -13.16 23.43 15.89
C SER A 26 -14.33 23.23 14.91
N SER A 27 -14.21 23.80 13.71
CA SER A 27 -15.11 23.49 12.61
C SER A 27 -14.99 21.99 12.37
N ALA A 28 -16.10 21.26 12.58
CA ALA A 28 -16.19 19.89 12.09
C ALA A 28 -15.82 19.90 10.61
N PRO A 29 -15.05 18.91 10.12
CA PRO A 29 -14.73 18.83 8.71
C PRO A 29 -16.05 18.83 7.91
N ALA A 30 -16.09 19.66 6.87
CA ALA A 30 -17.24 19.77 5.99
C ALA A 30 -17.57 18.37 5.49
N ASP A 31 -18.85 18.01 5.56
CA ASP A 31 -19.40 16.79 4.99
C ASP A 31 -18.98 16.73 3.50
N SER A 32 -18.03 15.84 3.17
CA SER A 32 -17.46 15.78 1.84
C SER A 32 -18.48 15.11 0.91
N SER A 33 -19.30 15.91 0.24
CA SER A 33 -20.26 15.48 -0.76
C SER A 33 -19.59 15.06 -2.09
N GLY A 34 -18.33 14.60 -2.04
CA GLY A 34 -17.59 14.19 -3.23
C GLY A 34 -18.10 12.90 -3.86
N ASN A 35 -17.84 12.74 -5.14
CA ASN A 35 -18.16 11.52 -5.88
C ASN A 35 -17.06 10.47 -5.63
N LEU A 36 -17.38 9.42 -4.90
CA LEU A 36 -16.47 8.34 -4.55
C LEU A 36 -15.80 7.67 -5.78
N ILE A 37 -16.54 7.54 -6.87
CA ILE A 37 -16.10 6.86 -8.09
C ILE A 37 -15.08 7.70 -8.86
N THR A 38 -15.41 8.97 -9.10
CA THR A 38 -14.60 9.87 -9.93
C THR A 38 -13.61 10.73 -9.14
N GLY A 39 -13.79 10.84 -7.82
CA GLY A 39 -13.01 11.73 -6.97
C GLY A 39 -13.44 13.19 -7.03
N ASP A 40 -14.42 13.54 -7.88
CA ASP A 40 -14.87 14.92 -8.05
C ASP A 40 -15.53 15.45 -6.78
N GLY A 41 -15.19 16.67 -6.38
CA GLY A 41 -15.70 17.34 -5.19
C GLY A 41 -14.93 17.05 -3.91
N PHE A 42 -14.04 16.06 -3.88
CA PHE A 42 -13.10 15.90 -2.77
C PHE A 42 -11.95 16.90 -2.86
N VAL A 43 -11.41 17.25 -1.70
CA VAL A 43 -10.20 18.07 -1.62
C VAL A 43 -9.00 17.27 -2.13
N ASN A 44 -8.15 17.91 -2.94
CA ASN A 44 -6.81 17.41 -3.24
C ASN A 44 -5.81 18.10 -2.29
N PRO A 45 -5.23 17.37 -1.32
CA PRO A 45 -4.28 17.96 -0.37
C PRO A 45 -2.90 18.24 -0.98
N THR A 46 -2.62 17.72 -2.18
CA THR A 46 -1.33 17.80 -2.86
C THR A 46 -1.48 18.38 -4.28
N PRO A 47 -1.75 19.70 -4.42
CA PRO A 47 -2.13 20.29 -5.70
C PRO A 47 -0.98 20.43 -6.71
N SER A 48 0.26 20.27 -6.28
CA SER A 48 1.45 20.39 -7.13
C SER A 48 2.09 19.03 -7.36
N VAL A 49 2.71 18.83 -8.53
CA VAL A 49 3.27 17.53 -8.94
C VAL A 49 4.69 17.71 -9.45
N VAL A 50 5.60 16.86 -8.99
CA VAL A 50 6.95 16.68 -9.53
C VAL A 50 7.02 15.28 -10.14
N THR A 51 7.15 15.23 -11.45
CA THR A 51 7.27 13.97 -12.20
C THR A 51 8.72 13.57 -12.38
N ASN A 52 8.98 12.26 -12.55
CA ASN A 52 10.33 11.70 -12.63
C ASN A 52 11.19 12.12 -11.43
N TRP A 53 10.59 12.07 -10.25
CA TRP A 53 11.29 12.35 -9.00
C TRP A 53 12.29 11.24 -8.67
N GLY A 54 13.46 11.62 -8.20
CA GLY A 54 14.58 10.74 -7.90
C GLY A 54 15.56 10.65 -9.05
N ASP A 55 16.85 10.85 -8.75
CA ASP A 55 17.95 10.83 -9.71
C ASP A 55 18.55 9.43 -9.78
N LEU A 56 18.60 8.83 -10.97
CA LEU A 56 19.33 7.58 -11.17
C LEU A 56 20.84 7.84 -11.35
N PRO A 57 21.71 6.87 -10.99
CA PRO A 57 23.12 6.95 -11.32
C PRO A 57 23.37 7.13 -12.82
N GLU A 58 24.48 7.79 -13.17
CA GLU A 58 24.84 8.06 -14.57
C GLU A 58 24.80 6.79 -15.43
N GLY A 59 24.16 6.88 -16.58
CA GLY A 59 24.03 5.77 -17.54
C GLY A 59 22.89 4.80 -17.21
N ARG A 60 22.12 5.01 -16.13
CA ARG A 60 20.90 4.23 -15.83
C ARG A 60 19.67 4.89 -16.44
N GLU A 61 18.77 4.05 -16.89
CA GLU A 61 17.43 4.46 -17.35
C GLU A 61 16.38 3.84 -16.43
N TRP A 62 15.30 4.59 -16.16
CA TRP A 62 14.20 4.10 -15.38
C TRP A 62 13.55 2.88 -16.03
N GLY A 63 13.39 1.82 -15.25
CA GLY A 63 12.51 0.71 -15.52
C GLY A 63 11.15 0.89 -14.85
N SER A 64 10.34 -0.15 -14.87
CA SER A 64 9.10 -0.20 -14.11
C SER A 64 9.38 -0.13 -12.61
N THR A 65 8.58 0.65 -11.90
CA THR A 65 8.58 0.75 -10.44
C THR A 65 7.21 0.32 -9.91
N ALA A 66 7.12 -0.24 -8.72
CA ALA A 66 5.84 -0.59 -8.14
C ALA A 66 5.81 -0.45 -6.60
N GLY A 67 6.97 -0.37 -5.95
CA GLY A 67 7.07 -0.26 -4.50
C GLY A 67 7.88 0.95 -4.07
N ILE A 68 7.45 1.55 -2.97
CA ILE A 68 8.06 2.70 -2.32
C ILE A 68 7.67 2.71 -0.84
N ASP A 69 8.61 3.03 0.04
CA ASP A 69 8.37 3.15 1.47
C ASP A 69 9.23 4.26 2.09
N ILE A 70 8.89 4.66 3.30
CA ILE A 70 9.60 5.69 4.07
C ILE A 70 10.44 5.02 5.15
N ASP A 71 11.72 5.37 5.24
CA ASP A 71 12.57 4.95 6.35
C ASP A 71 12.06 5.60 7.65
N PRO A 72 11.61 4.82 8.64
CA PRO A 72 11.06 5.38 9.87
C PRO A 72 12.10 6.10 10.74
N ASN A 73 13.41 5.89 10.48
CA ASN A 73 14.48 6.43 11.30
C ASN A 73 14.98 7.81 10.81
N ASP A 74 14.95 8.06 9.49
CA ASP A 74 15.47 9.32 8.93
C ASP A 74 14.52 9.99 7.92
N GLY A 75 13.41 9.33 7.58
CA GLY A 75 12.38 9.85 6.69
C GLY A 75 12.80 9.89 5.21
N HIS A 76 13.94 9.27 4.86
CA HIS A 76 14.33 9.12 3.47
C HIS A 76 13.50 8.06 2.76
N ILE A 77 13.56 8.04 1.42
CA ILE A 77 12.69 7.23 0.58
C ILE A 77 13.42 5.97 0.13
N TRP A 78 12.87 4.81 0.46
CA TRP A 78 13.28 3.55 -0.11
C TRP A 78 12.36 3.14 -1.26
N ALA A 79 12.95 2.70 -2.34
CA ALA A 79 12.20 2.26 -3.51
C ALA A 79 13.06 1.33 -4.38
N TYR A 80 12.44 0.73 -5.40
CA TYR A 80 13.18 -0.05 -6.40
C TYR A 80 12.71 0.28 -7.82
N GLU A 81 13.53 -0.08 -8.79
CA GLU A 81 13.14 -0.17 -10.20
C GLU A 81 13.53 -1.56 -10.76
N ARG A 82 12.83 -2.03 -11.77
CA ARG A 82 12.95 -3.40 -12.30
C ARG A 82 14.07 -3.54 -13.33
N CYS A 83 15.25 -2.96 -13.04
CA CYS A 83 16.50 -3.12 -13.77
C CYS A 83 16.49 -2.59 -15.21
N GLY A 84 15.92 -1.41 -15.41
CA GLY A 84 16.13 -0.61 -16.61
C GLY A 84 14.98 -0.55 -17.59
N ALA A 85 15.16 0.29 -18.60
CA ALA A 85 14.15 0.57 -19.62
C ALA A 85 13.65 -0.70 -20.31
N GLY A 86 12.34 -0.76 -20.51
CA GLY A 86 11.67 -1.92 -21.11
C GLY A 86 11.31 -3.03 -20.14
N SER A 87 11.68 -2.91 -18.85
CA SER A 87 11.16 -3.80 -17.82
C SER A 87 9.70 -3.49 -17.52
N PHE A 88 8.91 -4.53 -17.27
CA PHE A 88 7.48 -4.34 -17.00
C PHE A 88 7.05 -5.10 -15.75
N GLY A 89 6.86 -6.37 -15.86
CA GLY A 89 6.47 -7.29 -14.80
C GLY A 89 7.08 -8.66 -15.08
N GLY A 90 6.70 -9.66 -14.33
CA GLY A 90 7.24 -11.01 -14.51
C GLY A 90 7.11 -11.53 -15.95
N GLY A 91 8.17 -12.14 -16.46
CA GLY A 91 8.18 -12.78 -17.78
C GLY A 91 8.60 -11.88 -18.95
N GLU A 92 8.91 -10.62 -18.69
CA GLU A 92 9.40 -9.70 -19.72
C GLU A 92 10.86 -9.97 -20.08
N PRO A 93 11.28 -9.60 -21.31
CA PRO A 93 12.65 -9.83 -21.75
C PRO A 93 13.70 -9.01 -20.98
N VAL A 94 13.30 -7.87 -20.43
CA VAL A 94 14.15 -7.04 -19.56
C VAL A 94 13.66 -7.17 -18.12
N ASN A 95 14.52 -7.70 -17.27
CA ASN A 95 14.31 -7.85 -15.82
C ASN A 95 15.67 -7.85 -15.12
N CYS A 96 15.71 -8.00 -13.80
CA CYS A 96 16.95 -7.95 -13.03
C CYS A 96 17.88 -9.15 -13.24
N GLU A 97 17.43 -10.22 -13.87
CA GLU A 97 18.29 -11.32 -14.30
C GLU A 97 18.99 -11.01 -15.63
N SER A 98 18.21 -10.49 -16.62
CA SER A 98 18.76 -10.15 -17.94
C SER A 98 19.64 -8.88 -17.92
N ASN A 99 19.41 -8.00 -16.96
CA ASN A 99 20.20 -6.79 -16.70
C ASN A 99 20.52 -6.67 -15.20
N PRO A 100 21.56 -7.32 -14.70
CA PRO A 100 21.85 -7.49 -13.28
C PRO A 100 22.45 -6.24 -12.64
N VAL A 101 21.73 -5.12 -12.71
CA VAL A 101 22.08 -3.85 -12.04
C VAL A 101 21.41 -3.78 -10.67
N PRO A 102 21.95 -2.98 -9.71
CA PRO A 102 21.35 -2.84 -8.39
C PRO A 102 19.95 -2.19 -8.49
N PRO A 103 18.85 -2.90 -8.14
CA PRO A 103 17.49 -2.37 -8.30
C PRO A 103 17.01 -1.53 -7.12
N VAL A 104 17.58 -1.70 -5.93
CA VAL A 104 17.10 -1.08 -4.69
C VAL A 104 17.82 0.23 -4.44
N PHE A 105 17.07 1.28 -4.10
CA PHE A 105 17.58 2.63 -3.89
C PHE A 105 17.06 3.22 -2.58
N LYS A 106 17.93 3.98 -1.91
CA LYS A 106 17.55 5.00 -0.93
C LYS A 106 17.76 6.37 -1.54
N PHE A 107 16.74 7.22 -1.51
CA PHE A 107 16.79 8.58 -2.02
C PHE A 107 16.68 9.60 -0.89
N ASP A 108 17.45 10.68 -0.96
CA ASP A 108 17.23 11.85 -0.13
C ASP A 108 15.85 12.44 -0.45
N ARG A 109 14.97 12.56 0.56
CA ARG A 109 13.58 13.02 0.37
C ARG A 109 13.45 14.45 -0.16
N ASN A 110 14.48 15.28 0.04
CA ASN A 110 14.45 16.68 -0.35
C ASN A 110 15.01 16.91 -1.76
N THR A 111 16.12 16.21 -2.07
CA THR A 111 16.86 16.42 -3.33
C THR A 111 16.54 15.36 -4.38
N GLY A 112 16.16 14.14 -3.98
CA GLY A 112 16.03 12.99 -4.89
C GLY A 112 17.36 12.31 -5.23
N GLU A 113 18.48 12.75 -4.61
CA GLU A 113 19.79 12.14 -4.80
C GLU A 113 19.85 10.72 -4.19
N VAL A 114 20.56 9.80 -4.84
CA VAL A 114 20.77 8.45 -4.34
C VAL A 114 21.73 8.45 -3.14
N LEU A 115 21.26 7.93 -2.01
CA LEU A 115 22.05 7.72 -0.78
C LEU A 115 22.58 6.30 -0.66
N ALA A 116 21.85 5.31 -1.17
CA ALA A 116 22.27 3.90 -1.23
C ALA A 116 21.69 3.22 -2.47
N ASN A 117 22.41 2.21 -3.01
CA ASN A 117 21.95 1.42 -4.14
C ASN A 117 22.59 0.01 -4.09
N PHE A 118 21.75 -1.04 -4.05
CA PHE A 118 22.21 -2.42 -3.90
C PHE A 118 21.26 -3.47 -4.51
N GLY A 119 21.58 -4.75 -4.31
CA GLY A 119 20.74 -5.89 -4.68
C GLY A 119 20.97 -6.41 -6.11
N ALA A 120 22.08 -6.03 -6.76
CA ALA A 120 22.44 -6.55 -8.07
C ALA A 120 22.54 -8.07 -8.07
N ASP A 121 22.09 -8.70 -9.15
CA ASP A 121 22.23 -10.15 -9.42
C ASP A 121 21.56 -11.07 -8.37
N LEU A 122 20.62 -10.57 -7.58
CA LEU A 122 19.89 -11.35 -6.59
C LEU A 122 18.45 -11.69 -7.04
N MET A 123 17.73 -10.71 -7.52
CA MET A 123 16.30 -10.80 -7.83
C MET A 123 16.03 -10.96 -9.33
N VAL A 124 14.81 -11.40 -9.65
CA VAL A 124 14.27 -11.43 -11.02
C VAL A 124 13.36 -10.23 -11.26
N THR A 125 12.35 -10.07 -10.39
CA THR A 125 11.32 -9.02 -10.53
C THR A 125 10.91 -8.53 -9.14
N PRO A 126 11.55 -7.49 -8.58
CA PRO A 126 11.12 -6.91 -7.32
C PRO A 126 9.70 -6.36 -7.42
N HIS A 127 8.89 -6.54 -6.34
CA HIS A 127 7.47 -6.17 -6.35
C HIS A 127 7.02 -5.37 -5.12
N GLY A 128 6.98 -5.94 -3.91
CA GLY A 128 6.68 -5.23 -2.67
C GLY A 128 7.96 -4.74 -1.99
N ILE A 129 7.87 -3.64 -1.25
CA ILE A 129 8.96 -3.13 -0.43
C ILE A 129 8.41 -2.63 0.90
N HIS A 130 9.13 -2.90 1.98
CA HIS A 130 8.84 -2.42 3.32
C HIS A 130 10.14 -2.10 4.06
N VAL A 131 10.11 -1.06 4.89
CA VAL A 131 11.23 -0.71 5.79
C VAL A 131 10.78 -0.95 7.22
N ASP A 132 11.45 -1.89 7.91
CA ASP A 132 11.12 -2.21 9.29
C ASP A 132 11.60 -1.13 10.28
N ALA A 133 11.18 -1.25 11.55
CA ALA A 133 11.50 -0.28 12.59
C ALA A 133 13.00 -0.12 12.85
N GLU A 134 13.80 -1.13 12.51
CA GLU A 134 15.25 -1.10 12.62
C GLU A 134 15.94 -0.47 11.39
N GLY A 135 15.18 -0.13 10.33
CA GLY A 135 15.68 0.42 9.07
C GLY A 135 16.17 -0.64 8.08
N ASN A 136 15.80 -1.91 8.29
CA ASN A 136 16.10 -2.94 7.30
C ASN A 136 15.06 -2.93 6.20
N VAL A 137 15.49 -3.26 4.99
CA VAL A 137 14.67 -3.21 3.78
C VAL A 137 14.22 -4.61 3.39
N TRP A 138 12.91 -4.79 3.31
CA TRP A 138 12.27 -6.01 2.86
C TRP A 138 11.77 -5.87 1.44
N ILE A 139 12.00 -6.89 0.60
CA ILE A 139 11.58 -6.88 -0.81
C ILE A 139 11.06 -8.26 -1.18
N THR A 140 9.91 -8.29 -1.85
CA THR A 140 9.42 -9.50 -2.49
C THR A 140 9.99 -9.63 -3.91
N ASP A 141 10.39 -10.82 -4.31
CA ASP A 141 10.76 -11.19 -5.68
C ASP A 141 9.65 -12.02 -6.30
N PHE A 142 8.80 -11.34 -7.00
CA PHE A 142 7.48 -11.78 -7.46
C PHE A 142 7.52 -12.95 -8.46
N ALA A 143 8.40 -12.87 -9.47
CA ALA A 143 8.43 -13.85 -10.56
C ALA A 143 9.66 -14.73 -10.49
N GLY A 144 9.52 -15.97 -10.96
CA GLY A 144 10.65 -16.88 -11.15
C GLY A 144 11.33 -16.69 -12.49
N ASN A 145 12.62 -17.04 -12.55
CA ASN A 145 13.32 -17.11 -13.83
C ASN A 145 12.99 -18.40 -14.58
N ARG A 146 13.36 -18.42 -15.88
CA ARG A 146 13.06 -19.53 -16.78
C ARG A 146 13.71 -20.85 -16.34
N GLU A 147 14.88 -20.77 -15.75
CA GLU A 147 15.69 -21.92 -15.29
C GLU A 147 15.15 -22.52 -13.97
N GLY A 148 14.19 -21.87 -13.31
CA GLY A 148 13.64 -22.31 -12.02
C GLY A 148 14.65 -22.25 -10.87
N THR A 149 15.55 -21.28 -10.90
CA THR A 149 16.64 -21.12 -9.92
C THR A 149 16.58 -19.85 -9.11
N ARG A 150 15.73 -18.89 -9.49
CA ARG A 150 15.57 -17.57 -8.83
C ARG A 150 14.12 -17.15 -8.78
N GLY A 151 13.82 -16.20 -7.90
CA GLY A 151 12.48 -15.62 -7.71
C GLY A 151 11.59 -16.42 -6.76
N HIS A 152 10.38 -15.95 -6.56
CA HIS A 152 9.41 -16.46 -5.58
C HIS A 152 9.95 -16.45 -4.16
N GLN A 153 10.66 -15.38 -3.80
CA GLN A 153 11.32 -15.20 -2.51
C GLN A 153 11.00 -13.85 -1.88
N VAL A 154 11.27 -13.75 -0.59
CA VAL A 154 11.29 -12.49 0.15
C VAL A 154 12.67 -12.30 0.73
N TRP A 155 13.22 -11.12 0.56
CA TRP A 155 14.56 -10.73 0.99
C TRP A 155 14.49 -9.69 2.10
N LYS A 156 15.29 -9.85 3.16
CA LYS A 156 15.59 -8.81 4.14
C LYS A 156 17.03 -8.36 3.94
N PHE A 157 17.23 -7.06 3.77
CA PHE A 157 18.55 -6.44 3.65
C PHE A 157 18.80 -5.49 4.83
N SER A 158 20.06 -5.32 5.22
CA SER A 158 20.45 -4.15 6.00
C SER A 158 20.33 -2.87 5.15
N SER A 159 20.41 -1.71 5.78
CA SER A 159 20.48 -0.42 5.08
C SER A 159 21.68 -0.28 4.13
N GLU A 160 22.72 -1.08 4.32
CA GLU A 160 23.92 -1.15 3.49
C GLU A 160 23.83 -2.22 2.39
N GLY A 161 22.74 -2.99 2.34
CA GLY A 161 22.50 -4.02 1.32
C GLY A 161 23.04 -5.41 1.64
N GLU A 162 23.41 -5.70 2.89
CA GLU A 162 23.72 -7.05 3.32
C GLU A 162 22.46 -7.90 3.43
N VAL A 163 22.45 -9.10 2.87
CA VAL A 163 21.33 -10.04 3.01
C VAL A 163 21.30 -10.58 4.44
N LEU A 164 20.25 -10.27 5.17
CA LEU A 164 20.05 -10.70 6.56
C LEU A 164 19.16 -11.94 6.68
N LEU A 165 18.13 -12.05 5.81
CA LEU A 165 17.18 -13.16 5.80
C LEU A 165 16.64 -13.36 4.38
N THR A 166 16.33 -14.63 4.05
CA THR A 166 15.61 -14.98 2.82
C THR A 166 14.51 -15.97 3.15
N LEU A 167 13.29 -15.70 2.72
CA LEU A 167 12.14 -16.61 2.81
C LEU A 167 11.79 -17.16 1.43
N GLY A 168 11.14 -18.32 1.39
CA GLY A 168 10.76 -18.98 0.15
C GLY A 168 11.85 -19.89 -0.40
N VAL A 169 11.55 -20.58 -1.49
CA VAL A 169 12.46 -21.51 -2.18
C VAL A 169 12.77 -20.98 -3.57
N ALA A 170 14.00 -20.62 -3.81
CA ALA A 170 14.45 -19.97 -5.05
C ALA A 170 13.94 -20.71 -6.30
N GLY A 171 13.25 -19.98 -7.18
CA GLY A 171 12.73 -20.46 -8.45
C GLY A 171 11.65 -21.55 -8.37
N GLN A 172 11.14 -21.86 -7.20
CA GLN A 172 10.15 -22.91 -6.99
C GLN A 172 8.81 -22.34 -6.51
N PRO A 173 7.92 -21.92 -7.42
CA PRO A 173 6.58 -21.51 -7.03
C PRO A 173 5.82 -22.68 -6.40
N GLY A 174 5.07 -22.43 -5.34
CA GLY A 174 4.31 -23.50 -4.71
C GLY A 174 3.38 -23.03 -3.59
N ASN A 175 2.49 -23.94 -3.21
CA ASN A 175 1.48 -23.73 -2.17
C ASN A 175 1.85 -24.43 -0.83
N ALA A 176 3.03 -25.05 -0.76
CA ALA A 176 3.47 -25.64 0.49
C ALA A 176 3.86 -24.55 1.50
N THR A 177 3.83 -24.90 2.76
CA THR A 177 4.27 -24.03 3.86
C THR A 177 5.66 -23.45 3.59
N GLY A 178 5.78 -22.13 3.68
CA GLY A 178 7.05 -21.42 3.45
C GLY A 178 7.49 -21.33 1.99
N GLN A 179 6.72 -21.85 1.03
CA GLN A 179 6.88 -21.52 -0.40
C GLN A 179 5.99 -20.33 -0.76
N PHE A 180 6.35 -19.63 -1.80
CA PHE A 180 5.53 -18.57 -2.40
C PHE A 180 5.20 -18.88 -3.85
N ASN A 181 4.07 -18.33 -4.30
CA ASN A 181 3.67 -18.37 -5.70
C ASN A 181 3.24 -16.96 -6.12
N GLN A 182 4.21 -16.14 -6.48
CA GLN A 182 4.10 -14.70 -6.75
C GLN A 182 3.80 -13.88 -5.48
N PRO A 183 4.78 -13.77 -4.54
CA PRO A 183 4.62 -12.92 -3.36
C PRO A 183 4.49 -11.46 -3.80
N ASN A 184 3.42 -10.79 -3.33
CA ASN A 184 3.11 -9.42 -3.71
C ASN A 184 3.79 -8.42 -2.78
N ASP A 185 3.58 -8.55 -1.48
CA ASP A 185 4.03 -7.58 -0.50
C ASP A 185 4.46 -8.24 0.81
N VAL A 186 5.19 -7.50 1.62
CA VAL A 186 5.71 -7.93 2.92
C VAL A 186 5.66 -6.76 3.89
N VAL A 187 5.22 -7.02 5.13
CA VAL A 187 5.29 -6.04 6.23
C VAL A 187 5.70 -6.74 7.52
N THR A 188 6.22 -5.97 8.48
CA THR A 188 6.49 -6.44 9.84
C THR A 188 5.42 -5.93 10.80
N GLY A 189 4.91 -6.82 11.64
CA GLY A 189 3.98 -6.47 12.72
C GLY A 189 4.67 -5.79 13.89
N PRO A 190 3.91 -5.25 14.85
CA PRO A 190 4.45 -4.58 16.04
C PRO A 190 5.37 -5.45 16.90
N ASP A 191 5.18 -6.76 16.86
CA ASP A 191 6.00 -7.77 17.56
C ASP A 191 7.23 -8.24 16.74
N GLY A 192 7.42 -7.67 15.53
CA GLY A 192 8.45 -8.07 14.58
C GLY A 192 8.10 -9.31 13.75
N SER A 193 6.93 -9.92 13.93
CA SER A 193 6.44 -10.98 13.05
C SER A 193 6.35 -10.50 11.61
N ILE A 194 6.66 -11.38 10.66
CA ILE A 194 6.70 -11.06 9.23
C ILE A 194 5.41 -11.56 8.58
N TYR A 195 4.76 -10.72 7.80
CA TYR A 195 3.56 -11.06 7.05
C TYR A 195 3.82 -10.88 5.56
N VAL A 196 3.52 -11.90 4.78
CA VAL A 196 3.72 -11.90 3.32
C VAL A 196 2.40 -12.20 2.63
N SER A 197 1.98 -11.32 1.73
CA SER A 197 0.87 -11.61 0.83
C SER A 197 1.37 -12.37 -0.40
N ASP A 198 0.71 -13.47 -0.73
CA ASP A 198 1.15 -14.41 -1.75
C ASP A 198 0.01 -14.74 -2.71
N GLY A 199 0.24 -14.53 -4.01
CA GLY A 199 -0.69 -14.87 -5.08
C GLY A 199 -1.21 -13.70 -5.91
N HIS A 200 -0.56 -13.46 -7.03
CA HIS A 200 -0.96 -12.43 -8.00
C HIS A 200 -1.90 -12.96 -9.09
N ASN A 201 -2.04 -14.28 -9.20
CA ASN A 201 -2.74 -14.97 -10.27
C ASN A 201 -4.26 -14.73 -10.32
N GLY A 202 -4.89 -14.35 -9.20
CA GLY A 202 -6.33 -14.07 -9.11
C GLY A 202 -6.79 -12.80 -9.82
N GLN A 203 -5.89 -11.95 -10.26
CA GLN A 203 -6.16 -10.63 -10.80
C GLN A 203 -7.10 -10.61 -12.02
N GLY A 204 -6.89 -11.53 -12.96
CA GLY A 204 -7.70 -11.63 -14.18
C GLY A 204 -8.98 -12.45 -14.05
N MET A 205 -9.25 -13.04 -12.89
CA MET A 205 -10.42 -13.88 -12.67
C MET A 205 -11.68 -13.03 -12.53
N THR A 206 -12.77 -13.46 -13.15
CA THR A 206 -14.11 -12.97 -12.79
C THR A 206 -14.51 -13.53 -11.41
N SER A 207 -15.46 -12.88 -10.74
CA SER A 207 -15.98 -13.37 -9.45
C SER A 207 -16.52 -14.81 -9.57
N ASN A 208 -17.18 -15.15 -10.68
CA ASN A 208 -17.65 -16.50 -10.92
C ASN A 208 -16.51 -17.51 -11.09
N GLN A 209 -15.41 -17.15 -11.71
CA GLN A 209 -14.23 -18.01 -11.82
C GLN A 209 -13.58 -18.20 -10.45
N ALA A 210 -13.44 -17.16 -9.67
CA ALA A 210 -12.89 -17.24 -8.32
C ALA A 210 -13.74 -18.12 -7.39
N MET A 211 -15.08 -18.01 -7.44
CA MET A 211 -15.99 -18.84 -6.67
C MET A 211 -15.96 -20.34 -7.07
N ASN A 212 -15.63 -20.65 -8.32
CA ASN A 212 -15.70 -22.01 -8.84
C ASN A 212 -14.35 -22.74 -8.88
N LEU A 213 -13.24 -22.01 -8.85
CA LEU A 213 -11.92 -22.64 -9.06
C LEU A 213 -11.33 -23.22 -7.79
N GLY A 214 -11.69 -22.72 -6.61
CA GLY A 214 -11.07 -23.20 -5.39
C GLY A 214 -9.53 -23.23 -5.49
N ARG A 215 -8.90 -24.08 -4.73
CA ARG A 215 -7.44 -24.32 -4.74
C ARG A 215 -6.94 -25.19 -5.92
N GLU A 216 -7.78 -25.50 -6.90
CA GLU A 216 -7.51 -26.57 -7.86
C GLU A 216 -6.40 -26.31 -8.89
N ALA A 217 -5.91 -25.11 -9.06
CA ALA A 217 -5.01 -24.83 -10.19
C ALA A 217 -3.58 -24.42 -9.81
N GLY A 218 -3.10 -24.72 -8.61
CA GLY A 218 -1.78 -24.25 -8.17
C GLY A 218 -1.71 -22.73 -8.04
N GLN A 219 -2.84 -22.08 -7.92
CA GLN A 219 -2.95 -20.65 -7.67
C GLN A 219 -3.06 -20.39 -6.18
N THR A 220 -2.44 -19.33 -5.74
CA THR A 220 -2.42 -18.88 -4.35
C THR A 220 -3.13 -17.55 -4.20
N ALA A 221 -3.78 -17.34 -3.06
CA ALA A 221 -4.25 -16.05 -2.59
C ALA A 221 -4.32 -16.12 -1.07
N ARG A 222 -3.22 -15.87 -0.39
CA ARG A 222 -3.09 -16.07 1.05
C ARG A 222 -2.15 -15.06 1.68
N ILE A 223 -2.20 -15.01 3.01
CA ILE A 223 -1.20 -14.36 3.85
C ILE A 223 -0.44 -15.46 4.60
N GLN A 224 0.87 -15.37 4.63
CA GLN A 224 1.72 -16.22 5.48
C GLN A 224 2.37 -15.37 6.57
N LYS A 225 2.30 -15.85 7.83
CA LYS A 225 2.95 -15.25 9.00
C LYS A 225 4.18 -16.06 9.39
N PHE A 226 5.29 -15.35 9.67
CA PHE A 226 6.55 -15.93 10.13
C PHE A 226 7.00 -15.23 11.41
N THR A 227 7.83 -15.91 12.21
CA THR A 227 8.53 -15.25 13.32
C THR A 227 9.56 -14.22 12.80
N PRO A 228 10.08 -13.31 13.65
CA PRO A 228 11.17 -12.41 13.26
C PRO A 228 12.41 -13.10 12.70
N GLN A 229 12.61 -14.39 13.00
CA GLN A 229 13.70 -15.22 12.52
C GLN A 229 13.39 -15.98 11.22
N GLY A 230 12.16 -15.82 10.68
CA GLY A 230 11.72 -16.45 9.44
C GLY A 230 11.17 -17.87 9.60
N GLU A 231 10.84 -18.30 10.80
CA GLU A 231 10.15 -19.57 11.02
C GLU A 231 8.66 -19.41 10.74
N PHE A 232 8.08 -20.33 9.98
CA PHE A 232 6.66 -20.31 9.66
C PHE A 232 5.80 -20.45 10.92
N VAL A 233 4.77 -19.61 11.04
CA VAL A 233 3.82 -19.62 12.15
C VAL A 233 2.46 -20.14 11.68
N MET A 234 1.85 -19.47 10.72
CA MET A 234 0.53 -19.78 10.20
C MET A 234 0.27 -19.16 8.82
N GLU A 235 -0.80 -19.59 8.19
CA GLU A 235 -1.33 -18.96 6.97
C GLU A 235 -2.84 -18.92 6.99
N TRP A 236 -3.41 -17.97 6.26
CA TRP A 236 -4.85 -17.90 5.99
C TRP A 236 -5.11 -17.33 4.61
N GLY A 237 -6.31 -17.56 4.11
CA GLY A 237 -6.73 -17.11 2.80
C GLY A 237 -6.72 -18.23 1.76
N GLU A 238 -7.59 -18.06 0.79
CA GLU A 238 -7.73 -18.89 -0.41
C GLU A 238 -8.35 -18.03 -1.52
N ILE A 239 -8.35 -18.52 -2.76
CA ILE A 239 -8.98 -17.81 -3.86
C ILE A 239 -10.49 -17.80 -3.68
N GLY A 240 -11.10 -16.61 -3.70
CA GLY A 240 -12.53 -16.44 -3.60
C GLY A 240 -12.98 -15.00 -3.42
N VAL A 241 -14.23 -14.83 -2.99
CA VAL A 241 -14.90 -13.54 -2.84
C VAL A 241 -15.49 -13.30 -1.45
N GLU A 242 -15.57 -14.34 -0.63
CA GLU A 242 -16.05 -14.24 0.74
C GLU A 242 -15.00 -13.62 1.67
N HIS A 243 -15.35 -13.29 2.90
CA HIS A 243 -14.36 -12.86 3.89
C HIS A 243 -13.36 -14.01 4.18
N GLY A 244 -12.08 -13.67 4.23
CA GLY A 244 -11.01 -14.66 4.33
C GLY A 244 -10.63 -15.33 3.00
N GLN A 245 -11.24 -14.90 1.91
CA GLN A 245 -10.87 -15.32 0.55
C GLN A 245 -10.41 -14.10 -0.23
N PHE A 246 -9.39 -14.23 -1.07
CA PHE A 246 -8.80 -13.14 -1.82
C PHE A 246 -8.74 -13.42 -3.32
N ARG A 247 -8.68 -12.33 -4.10
CA ARG A 247 -8.40 -12.35 -5.54
C ARG A 247 -7.20 -11.50 -5.90
N THR A 248 -6.11 -11.64 -5.30
CA THR A 248 -4.89 -10.85 -5.32
C THR A 248 -4.78 -9.98 -4.07
N PRO A 249 -4.30 -10.55 -2.96
CA PRO A 249 -3.90 -9.77 -1.80
C PRO A 249 -2.61 -9.03 -2.17
N HIS A 250 -2.74 -7.75 -2.58
CA HIS A 250 -1.68 -7.04 -3.31
C HIS A 250 -0.78 -6.21 -2.42
N ALA A 251 -1.33 -5.54 -1.43
CA ALA A 251 -0.56 -4.72 -0.51
C ALA A 251 -0.98 -4.97 0.94
N LEU A 252 -0.05 -4.75 1.85
CA LEU A 252 -0.20 -4.91 3.29
C LEU A 252 0.20 -3.62 4.01
N ALA A 253 -0.48 -3.31 5.10
CA ALA A 253 -0.06 -2.27 6.04
C ALA A 253 -0.55 -2.59 7.45
N PHE A 254 0.18 -2.16 8.48
CA PHE A 254 -0.31 -2.15 9.86
C PHE A 254 -0.77 -0.75 10.25
N ASP A 255 -1.87 -0.65 10.98
CA ASP A 255 -2.25 0.59 11.63
C ASP A 255 -1.70 0.69 13.05
N SER A 256 -1.92 1.83 13.71
CA SER A 256 -1.44 2.10 15.07
C SER A 256 -2.07 1.19 16.14
N GLN A 257 -3.17 0.50 15.81
CA GLN A 257 -3.86 -0.43 16.69
C GLN A 257 -3.35 -1.88 16.52
N GLY A 258 -2.36 -2.10 15.64
CA GLY A 258 -1.83 -3.42 15.32
C GLY A 258 -2.75 -4.26 14.43
N ARG A 259 -3.69 -3.62 13.69
CA ARG A 259 -4.54 -4.31 12.74
C ARG A 259 -3.84 -4.40 11.38
N LEU A 260 -3.86 -5.57 10.78
CA LEU A 260 -3.33 -5.80 9.43
C LEU A 260 -4.39 -5.46 8.38
N TRP A 261 -4.06 -4.53 7.50
CA TRP A 261 -4.85 -4.11 6.35
C TRP A 261 -4.35 -4.81 5.10
N ILE A 262 -5.24 -5.45 4.36
CA ILE A 262 -4.93 -6.25 3.17
C ILE A 262 -5.70 -5.70 1.98
N ALA A 263 -5.00 -5.16 0.99
CA ALA A 263 -5.60 -4.76 -0.28
C ALA A 263 -5.99 -5.99 -1.10
N ASP A 264 -7.22 -6.42 -1.02
CA ASP A 264 -7.78 -7.48 -1.86
C ASP A 264 -8.20 -6.90 -3.22
N ARG A 265 -7.17 -6.59 -4.04
CA ARG A 265 -7.28 -5.82 -5.28
C ARG A 265 -8.30 -6.37 -6.25
N GLY A 266 -8.34 -7.68 -6.45
CA GLY A 266 -9.26 -8.33 -7.36
C GLY A 266 -10.72 -8.30 -6.90
N ASN A 267 -10.98 -8.16 -5.60
CA ASN A 267 -12.32 -8.00 -5.02
C ASN A 267 -12.69 -6.54 -4.74
N HIS A 268 -11.84 -5.59 -5.07
CA HIS A 268 -12.07 -4.14 -4.92
C HIS A 268 -12.40 -3.73 -3.49
N ARG A 269 -11.67 -4.28 -2.52
CA ARG A 269 -11.85 -4.02 -1.09
C ARG A 269 -10.54 -4.05 -0.35
N ILE A 270 -10.53 -3.51 0.85
CA ILE A 270 -9.51 -3.78 1.86
C ILE A 270 -10.17 -4.66 2.92
N GLU A 271 -9.52 -5.73 3.33
CA GLU A 271 -9.92 -6.50 4.51
C GLU A 271 -8.96 -6.24 5.66
N ILE A 272 -9.50 -6.18 6.88
CA ILE A 272 -8.77 -5.85 8.11
C ILE A 272 -8.82 -7.06 9.04
N TYR A 273 -7.65 -7.45 9.56
CA TYR A 273 -7.46 -8.60 10.42
C TYR A 273 -6.70 -8.21 11.70
N ASP A 274 -6.83 -9.02 12.73
CA ASP A 274 -5.89 -8.99 13.85
C ASP A 274 -4.59 -9.76 13.52
N GLU A 275 -3.64 -9.74 14.42
CA GLU A 275 -2.34 -10.42 14.28
C GLU A 275 -2.44 -11.96 14.19
N ASP A 276 -3.56 -12.53 14.63
CA ASP A 276 -3.85 -13.97 14.60
C ASP A 276 -4.65 -14.39 13.36
N GLY A 277 -4.87 -13.47 12.41
CA GLY A 277 -5.57 -13.73 11.16
C GLY A 277 -7.10 -13.83 11.31
N ASN A 278 -7.67 -13.32 12.41
CA ASN A 278 -9.11 -13.22 12.55
C ASN A 278 -9.62 -11.97 11.81
N TYR A 279 -10.64 -12.15 10.97
CA TYR A 279 -11.29 -11.06 10.26
C TYR A 279 -11.97 -10.09 11.25
N LEU A 280 -11.73 -8.79 11.05
CA LEU A 280 -12.29 -7.71 11.87
C LEU A 280 -13.30 -6.86 11.09
N ASP A 281 -12.94 -6.40 9.88
CA ASP A 281 -13.74 -5.44 9.12
C ASP A 281 -13.33 -5.38 7.65
N SER A 282 -14.09 -4.64 6.83
CA SER A 282 -13.78 -4.36 5.41
C SER A 282 -14.00 -2.91 5.06
N ARG A 283 -13.28 -2.43 4.03
CA ARG A 283 -13.44 -1.11 3.41
C ARG A 283 -13.68 -1.26 1.92
N TYR A 284 -14.72 -0.62 1.41
CA TYR A 284 -15.14 -0.68 0.01
C TYR A 284 -15.01 0.66 -0.71
N SER A 285 -14.64 1.72 0.01
CA SER A 285 -14.60 3.09 -0.51
C SER A 285 -13.35 3.44 -1.30
N TYR A 286 -12.39 2.52 -1.45
CA TYR A 286 -11.07 2.83 -1.98
C TYR A 286 -10.82 2.38 -3.43
N GLY A 287 -11.63 1.51 -3.99
CA GLY A 287 -11.53 1.05 -5.37
C GLY A 287 -10.67 -0.21 -5.56
N ARG A 288 -9.92 -0.29 -6.65
CA ARG A 288 -9.05 -1.42 -7.00
C ARG A 288 -7.61 -1.12 -6.54
N ILE A 289 -7.38 -1.33 -5.25
CA ILE A 289 -6.21 -0.85 -4.53
C ILE A 289 -4.96 -1.68 -4.85
N SER A 290 -3.87 -1.02 -5.24
CA SER A 290 -2.56 -1.63 -5.44
C SER A 290 -1.61 -1.40 -4.27
N GLY A 291 -1.67 -0.25 -3.62
CA GLY A 291 -0.82 0.09 -2.46
C GLY A 291 -1.62 0.72 -1.34
N ILE A 292 -1.18 0.49 -0.11
CA ILE A 292 -1.72 1.10 1.11
C ILE A 292 -0.57 1.68 1.92
N PHE A 293 -0.74 2.91 2.40
CA PHE A 293 0.11 3.51 3.40
C PHE A 293 -0.77 4.09 4.51
N ILE A 294 -0.41 3.87 5.77
CA ILE A 294 -1.17 4.37 6.91
C ILE A 294 -0.29 5.31 7.72
N LYS A 295 -0.77 6.54 7.92
CA LYS A 295 -0.08 7.57 8.68
C LYS A 295 -1.08 8.46 9.40
N ASP A 296 -0.79 8.78 10.67
CA ASP A 296 -1.59 9.72 11.47
C ASP A 296 -3.10 9.40 11.46
N GLU A 297 -3.46 8.12 11.66
CA GLU A 297 -4.83 7.58 11.62
C GLU A 297 -5.55 7.79 10.27
N MET A 298 -4.78 8.00 9.20
CA MET A 298 -5.29 8.13 7.84
C MET A 298 -4.74 7.03 6.93
N VAL A 299 -5.62 6.49 6.12
CA VAL A 299 -5.31 5.52 5.05
C VAL A 299 -5.11 6.28 3.75
N TYR A 300 -4.00 6.01 3.09
CA TYR A 300 -3.70 6.44 1.73
C TYR A 300 -3.68 5.20 0.85
N ALA A 301 -4.73 5.01 0.06
CA ALA A 301 -4.87 3.84 -0.81
C ALA A 301 -4.83 4.26 -2.28
N ILE A 302 -3.89 3.70 -3.03
CA ILE A 302 -3.71 4.02 -4.44
C ILE A 302 -4.40 2.98 -5.32
N ASP A 303 -5.32 3.44 -6.17
CA ASP A 303 -5.95 2.66 -7.23
C ASP A 303 -5.21 2.90 -8.54
N SER A 304 -4.46 1.93 -9.01
CA SER A 304 -3.70 2.02 -10.27
C SER A 304 -4.31 1.19 -11.41
N GLU A 305 -5.25 0.30 -11.10
CA GLU A 305 -5.69 -0.72 -12.05
C GLU A 305 -7.20 -0.78 -12.32
N SER A 306 -7.97 0.16 -11.80
CA SER A 306 -9.34 0.34 -12.28
C SER A 306 -9.31 0.66 -13.78
N SER A 307 -10.09 -0.08 -14.57
CA SER A 307 -10.09 -0.01 -16.02
C SER A 307 -11.50 -0.26 -16.57
N PRO A 308 -11.78 0.00 -17.85
CA PRO A 308 -13.09 -0.29 -18.45
C PRO A 308 -13.54 -1.75 -18.32
N THR A 309 -12.61 -2.67 -18.16
CA THR A 309 -12.88 -4.11 -17.98
C THR A 309 -12.86 -4.56 -16.53
N ASN A 310 -12.01 -3.92 -15.73
CA ASN A 310 -11.85 -4.24 -14.32
C ASN A 310 -12.22 -3.01 -13.50
N HIS A 311 -13.32 -3.03 -12.78
CA HIS A 311 -13.85 -1.92 -12.00
C HIS A 311 -14.21 -0.69 -12.85
N PRO A 312 -15.14 -0.82 -13.81
CA PRO A 312 -15.47 0.23 -14.76
C PRO A 312 -15.99 1.49 -14.08
N ASN A 313 -15.68 2.64 -14.69
CA ASN A 313 -16.03 4.00 -14.25
C ASN A 313 -15.25 4.54 -13.03
N TRP A 314 -14.54 3.72 -12.30
CA TRP A 314 -13.70 4.21 -11.21
C TRP A 314 -12.46 4.91 -11.76
N ARG A 315 -12.17 6.09 -11.23
CA ARG A 315 -10.97 6.84 -11.56
C ARG A 315 -9.81 6.37 -10.70
N ASN A 316 -8.65 6.13 -11.32
CA ASN A 316 -7.40 5.87 -10.64
C ASN A 316 -6.98 7.07 -9.80
N GLY A 317 -6.11 6.86 -8.82
CA GLY A 317 -5.60 7.90 -7.93
C GLY A 317 -5.53 7.46 -6.48
N VAL A 318 -5.12 8.38 -5.61
CA VAL A 318 -5.01 8.11 -4.17
C VAL A 318 -6.27 8.55 -3.45
N ARG A 319 -6.95 7.63 -2.79
CA ARG A 319 -8.08 7.90 -1.90
C ARG A 319 -7.61 7.93 -0.47
N ILE A 320 -8.01 8.96 0.26
CA ILE A 320 -7.56 9.21 1.62
C ILE A 320 -8.76 9.23 2.55
N GLY A 321 -8.71 8.45 3.62
CA GLY A 321 -9.78 8.35 4.59
C GLY A 321 -9.30 7.93 5.99
N PRO A 322 -10.12 8.08 7.03
CA PRO A 322 -9.76 7.68 8.38
C PRO A 322 -9.74 6.15 8.53
N VAL A 323 -8.87 5.64 9.41
CA VAL A 323 -8.75 4.19 9.69
C VAL A 323 -10.02 3.60 10.33
N ASP A 324 -10.82 4.39 11.04
CA ASP A 324 -11.97 3.89 11.79
C ASP A 324 -13.28 3.88 11.02
N GLU A 325 -13.33 4.47 9.82
CA GLU A 325 -14.55 4.59 9.02
C GLU A 325 -14.33 4.16 7.56
N ASP A 326 -15.34 3.52 6.95
CA ASP A 326 -15.33 3.24 5.50
C ASP A 326 -15.80 4.45 4.70
N ARG A 327 -14.99 5.49 4.65
CA ARG A 327 -15.23 6.69 3.83
C ARG A 327 -13.92 7.33 3.39
N ILE A 328 -13.96 8.10 2.32
CA ILE A 328 -12.85 8.98 1.93
C ILE A 328 -13.18 10.44 2.24
N VAL A 329 -12.15 11.22 2.53
CA VAL A 329 -12.24 12.65 2.82
C VAL A 329 -11.46 13.51 1.82
N ALA A 330 -10.53 12.88 1.09
CA ALA A 330 -9.71 13.54 0.08
C ALA A 330 -9.39 12.59 -1.08
N PHE A 331 -9.10 13.15 -2.23
CA PHE A 331 -8.70 12.41 -3.42
C PHE A 331 -7.58 13.15 -4.15
N VAL A 332 -6.48 12.43 -4.42
CA VAL A 332 -5.39 12.91 -5.26
C VAL A 332 -5.56 12.29 -6.64
N PRO A 333 -5.90 13.08 -7.66
CA PRO A 333 -6.03 12.56 -9.00
C PRO A 333 -4.68 12.09 -9.54
N PRO A 334 -4.68 11.10 -10.46
CA PRO A 334 -3.45 10.64 -11.08
C PRO A 334 -2.82 11.77 -11.90
N PHE A 335 -1.49 11.73 -11.99
CA PHE A 335 -0.79 12.57 -12.95
C PHE A 335 -1.09 12.10 -14.37
N GLU A 336 -1.71 12.97 -15.18
CA GLU A 336 -2.06 12.69 -16.56
C GLU A 336 -1.19 13.56 -17.48
N ARG A 337 -0.36 12.94 -18.31
CA ARG A 337 0.30 13.64 -19.42
C ARG A 337 -0.59 13.77 -20.65
N GLU A 338 -1.51 12.84 -20.83
CA GLU A 338 -2.41 12.82 -21.98
C GLU A 338 -3.83 12.42 -21.57
N SER A 339 -4.81 13.14 -22.10
CA SER A 339 -6.25 12.92 -21.87
C SER A 339 -6.82 11.61 -22.47
N ARG A 340 -5.97 10.76 -23.05
CA ARG A 340 -6.39 9.52 -23.73
C ARG A 340 -6.61 8.34 -22.78
N VAL A 341 -6.12 8.41 -21.57
CA VAL A 341 -6.33 7.36 -20.57
C VAL A 341 -7.61 7.70 -19.82
N TYR A 342 -8.64 6.92 -20.05
CA TYR A 342 -10.01 7.17 -19.53
C TYR A 342 -10.06 7.33 -17.99
N GLN A 343 -9.26 6.57 -17.28
CA GLN A 343 -9.28 6.54 -15.81
C GLN A 343 -8.04 7.19 -15.17
N GLY A 344 -7.10 7.62 -15.99
CA GLY A 344 -5.82 8.15 -15.56
C GLY A 344 -4.79 7.03 -15.32
N THR A 345 -3.58 7.44 -14.97
CA THR A 345 -2.51 6.55 -14.52
C THR A 345 -2.13 6.90 -13.09
N ALA A 346 -1.95 5.91 -12.25
CA ALA A 346 -1.47 6.08 -10.89
C ALA A 346 -0.48 4.97 -10.57
N GLY A 347 0.46 5.22 -9.68
CA GLY A 347 1.44 4.24 -9.25
C GLY A 347 0.82 3.04 -8.55
N GLU A 348 1.55 1.94 -8.47
CA GLU A 348 1.14 0.78 -7.67
C GLU A 348 1.48 0.95 -6.19
N GLY A 349 2.64 1.54 -5.86
CA GLY A 349 3.05 1.86 -4.49
C GLY A 349 2.73 3.30 -4.11
N VAL A 350 2.49 3.53 -2.83
CA VAL A 350 2.24 4.84 -2.25
C VAL A 350 2.93 4.96 -0.90
N ALA A 351 3.57 6.13 -0.65
CA ALA A 351 4.15 6.47 0.65
C ALA A 351 3.93 7.97 0.95
N VAL A 352 3.95 8.35 2.22
CA VAL A 352 3.65 9.72 2.66
C VAL A 352 4.69 10.19 3.66
N ASP A 353 5.39 11.29 3.37
CA ASP A 353 6.38 11.88 4.26
C ASP A 353 5.76 12.73 5.39
N ASP A 354 6.62 13.26 6.28
CA ASP A 354 6.17 14.08 7.42
C ASP A 354 5.67 15.46 7.01
N ASP A 355 6.01 15.92 5.81
CA ASP A 355 5.51 17.17 5.25
C ASP A 355 4.15 16.99 4.54
N GLY A 356 3.63 15.76 4.49
CA GLY A 356 2.38 15.40 3.81
C GLY A 356 2.52 15.25 2.30
N ASN A 357 3.75 15.21 1.76
CA ASN A 357 3.94 14.88 0.36
C ASN A 357 3.66 13.40 0.14
N ILE A 358 2.99 13.10 -0.97
CA ILE A 358 2.66 11.74 -1.37
C ILE A 358 3.57 11.32 -2.51
N TYR A 359 4.18 10.15 -2.38
CA TYR A 359 5.02 9.56 -3.42
C TYR A 359 4.29 8.37 -4.02
N ALA A 360 4.22 8.31 -5.34
CA ALA A 360 3.66 7.19 -6.08
C ALA A 360 4.75 6.50 -6.91
N ALA A 361 4.88 5.19 -6.75
CA ALA A 361 5.74 4.36 -7.59
C ALA A 361 4.97 4.03 -8.88
N GLU A 362 5.37 4.68 -9.97
CA GLU A 362 4.69 4.57 -11.25
C GLU A 362 4.87 3.18 -11.86
N GLY A 363 3.85 2.37 -11.73
CA GLY A 363 3.85 0.99 -12.20
C GLY A 363 3.94 0.85 -13.72
N PRO A 364 3.82 -0.37 -14.21
CA PRO A 364 3.98 -0.66 -15.64
C PRO A 364 3.03 0.13 -16.53
N ASN A 365 1.86 0.51 -16.05
CA ASN A 365 0.87 1.25 -16.84
C ASN A 365 1.30 2.69 -17.18
N SER A 366 2.23 3.26 -16.42
CA SER A 366 2.70 4.64 -16.59
C SER A 366 4.06 4.76 -17.27
N LEU A 367 4.73 3.65 -17.60
CA LEU A 367 6.05 3.65 -18.27
C LEU A 367 6.11 4.54 -19.51
N SER A 368 5.09 4.52 -20.35
CA SER A 368 5.03 5.32 -21.58
C SER A 368 4.75 6.81 -21.33
N TRP A 369 4.29 7.16 -20.15
CA TRP A 369 3.81 8.49 -19.78
C TRP A 369 4.77 9.23 -18.84
N ALA A 370 5.18 8.56 -17.76
CA ALA A 370 6.02 9.10 -16.72
C ALA A 370 7.48 8.64 -16.79
N GLY A 371 7.80 7.72 -17.69
CA GLY A 371 9.15 7.17 -17.81
C GLY A 371 9.42 6.02 -16.84
N GLY A 372 8.39 5.53 -16.16
CA GLY A 372 8.53 4.46 -15.18
C GLY A 372 9.11 4.90 -13.82
N ALA A 373 9.30 6.21 -13.64
CA ALA A 373 9.86 6.83 -12.44
C ALA A 373 8.83 6.99 -11.32
N PHE A 374 9.23 7.71 -10.28
CA PHE A 374 8.34 8.11 -9.20
C PHE A 374 7.69 9.47 -9.48
N THR A 375 6.48 9.64 -8.97
CA THR A 375 5.79 10.94 -8.94
C THR A 375 5.67 11.41 -7.50
N LYS A 376 6.12 12.63 -7.22
CA LYS A 376 5.94 13.30 -5.92
C LYS A 376 4.79 14.31 -6.06
N TYR A 377 3.72 14.07 -5.32
CA TYR A 377 2.61 15.00 -5.15
C TYR A 377 2.90 15.86 -3.92
N VAL A 378 3.05 17.15 -4.13
CA VAL A 378 3.53 18.09 -3.10
C VAL A 378 2.35 18.64 -2.31
N ALA A 379 2.44 18.56 -0.99
CA ALA A 379 1.43 19.08 -0.07
C ALA A 379 1.16 20.57 -0.30
N GLY A 380 -0.10 20.97 -0.24
CA GLY A 380 -0.49 22.37 -0.27
C GLY A 380 -0.17 23.07 1.05
N ASN A 381 0.20 24.35 0.99
CA ASN A 381 0.42 25.22 2.16
C ASN A 381 -0.90 25.51 2.89
#